data_3b7739af4bacff1ceaaf7e3385b57741
#
_entry.id   3b7739af4bacff1ceaaf7e3385b57741
#
_cell.length_a   1.000
_cell.length_b   1.000
_cell.length_c   1.000
_cell.angle_alpha   90.00
_cell.angle_beta   90.00
_cell.angle_gamma   90.00
#
_symmetry.space_group_name_H-M   'P 1'
#
loop_
_entity.id
_entity.type
_entity.pdbx_description
1 polymer ?
#
loop_
_entity_poly.entity_id
_entity_poly.type
_entity_poly.pdbx_seq_one_letter_code
_entity_poly.pdbx_strand_id
1 'polypeptide(L)'
;MKKILFANYLALLFACDLPNVENPSHESINGEVIMEDFDTNDLLNWNIVNDTVMGGASQATLELTNDKYANFSGFLSLENNGGFSSIRAYYPPDLTNVKSIVLRIKGDGRKYNFRIRGNNFSWASYTYPFDTIEGEWIEKELKIDDFYPVYRGYNLKDMPLLSEIIIKEIGIMISDKIEEPFNIQIDWIKAK
;
A
#
# COMPACT_ATOMS: atom_id res chain seq x y z
N MET A 1 8.72 70.39 28.74
CA MET A 1 9.49 69.11 28.70
C MET A 1 8.51 67.92 28.85
N LYS A 2 8.17 67.28 27.76
CA LYS A 2 7.26 66.14 27.78
C LYS A 2 8.12 64.84 27.79
N LYS A 3 7.96 64.03 28.85
CA LYS A 3 8.60 62.69 28.95
C LYS A 3 7.79 61.70 28.14
N ILE A 4 8.45 61.10 27.18
CA ILE A 4 7.90 59.97 26.39
C ILE A 4 8.24 58.65 27.11
N LEU A 5 7.21 57.92 27.56
CA LEU A 5 7.34 56.59 28.11
C LEU A 5 7.41 55.60 26.94
N PHE A 6 8.51 54.83 26.84
CA PHE A 6 8.60 53.67 25.96
C PHE A 6 8.00 52.47 26.68
N ALA A 7 6.91 51.93 26.15
CA ALA A 7 6.35 50.69 26.60
C ALA A 7 7.05 49.54 25.81
N ASN A 8 7.81 48.70 26.54
CA ASN A 8 8.36 47.47 26.00
C ASN A 8 7.24 46.42 25.84
N TYR A 9 6.89 46.09 24.60
CA TYR A 9 6.06 44.92 24.29
C TYR A 9 6.95 43.68 24.22
N LEU A 10 6.85 42.82 25.24
CA LEU A 10 7.45 41.51 25.27
C LEU A 10 6.52 40.56 24.50
N ALA A 11 6.85 40.25 23.25
CA ALA A 11 6.15 39.23 22.48
C ALA A 11 6.51 37.86 23.01
N LEU A 12 5.59 37.21 23.71
CA LEU A 12 5.68 35.76 24.01
C LEU A 12 5.39 35.00 22.72
N LEU A 13 6.44 34.42 22.13
CA LEU A 13 6.32 33.41 21.09
C LEU A 13 5.88 32.10 21.76
N PHE A 14 4.61 31.75 21.64
CA PHE A 14 4.16 30.40 21.89
C PHE A 14 4.70 29.51 20.74
N ALA A 15 5.74 28.78 21.03
CA ALA A 15 6.11 27.65 20.18
C ALA A 15 4.98 26.62 20.29
N CYS A 16 4.22 26.47 19.24
CA CYS A 16 3.28 25.38 19.10
C CYS A 16 4.11 24.12 18.76
N ASP A 17 4.43 23.32 19.78
CA ASP A 17 4.97 21.99 19.57
C ASP A 17 3.91 21.16 18.85
N LEU A 18 4.14 20.92 17.56
CA LEU A 18 3.36 19.93 16.83
C LEU A 18 3.63 18.55 17.48
N PRO A 19 2.60 17.77 17.75
CA PRO A 19 2.82 16.43 18.29
C PRO A 19 3.70 15.64 17.31
N ASN A 20 4.84 15.13 17.80
CA ASN A 20 5.61 14.13 17.10
C ASN A 20 4.66 12.97 16.80
N VAL A 21 4.35 12.76 15.53
CA VAL A 21 3.75 11.50 15.07
C VAL A 21 4.86 10.47 15.18
N GLU A 22 4.91 9.79 16.33
CA GLU A 22 5.75 8.60 16.46
C GLU A 22 5.28 7.61 15.41
N ASN A 23 6.13 7.33 14.43
CA ASN A 23 5.92 6.20 13.54
C ASN A 23 5.83 4.94 14.40
N PRO A 24 4.83 4.07 14.18
CA PRO A 24 4.77 2.80 14.88
C PRO A 24 6.11 2.08 14.68
N SER A 25 6.76 1.75 15.78
CA SER A 25 8.02 1.02 15.78
C SER A 25 7.73 -0.42 15.36
N HIS A 26 7.88 -0.72 14.06
CA HIS A 26 7.83 -2.09 13.59
C HIS A 26 9.03 -2.85 14.17
N GLU A 27 8.76 -3.77 15.11
CA GLU A 27 9.78 -4.62 15.69
C GLU A 27 10.38 -5.54 14.61
N SER A 28 11.70 -5.45 14.40
CA SER A 28 12.40 -6.39 13.52
C SER A 28 12.71 -7.66 14.30
N ILE A 29 12.07 -8.76 13.96
CA ILE A 29 12.37 -10.08 14.47
C ILE A 29 13.13 -10.84 13.38
N ASN A 30 14.37 -11.27 13.65
CA ASN A 30 15.23 -12.01 12.71
C ASN A 30 15.53 -11.31 11.37
N GLY A 31 15.56 -9.97 11.32
CA GLY A 31 15.81 -9.21 10.09
C GLY A 31 14.57 -9.06 9.18
N GLU A 32 13.40 -9.49 9.61
CA GLU A 32 12.13 -9.25 8.98
C GLU A 32 11.41 -8.08 9.66
N VAL A 33 10.76 -7.23 8.89
CA VAL A 33 9.94 -6.11 9.37
C VAL A 33 8.49 -6.39 9.00
N ILE A 34 7.60 -6.40 10.00
CA ILE A 34 6.16 -6.48 9.74
C ILE A 34 5.73 -5.15 9.13
N MET A 35 5.19 -5.20 7.91
CA MET A 35 4.62 -4.04 7.22
C MET A 35 3.14 -3.86 7.57
N GLU A 36 2.42 -4.97 7.70
CA GLU A 36 1.01 -5.03 8.06
C GLU A 36 0.68 -6.45 8.55
N ASP A 37 -0.02 -6.57 9.67
CA ASP A 37 -0.52 -7.84 10.20
C ASP A 37 -2.03 -7.81 10.48
N PHE A 38 -2.69 -6.74 10.05
CA PHE A 38 -4.12 -6.51 10.23
C PHE A 38 -4.61 -6.57 11.69
N ASP A 39 -3.70 -6.35 12.64
CA ASP A 39 -4.08 -6.08 14.03
C ASP A 39 -4.65 -4.65 14.12
N THR A 40 -5.74 -4.50 14.85
CA THR A 40 -6.44 -3.22 14.99
C THR A 40 -5.66 -2.14 15.73
N ASN A 41 -4.54 -2.48 16.38
CA ASN A 41 -3.74 -1.54 17.17
C ASN A 41 -2.86 -0.62 16.31
N ASP A 42 -2.39 -1.11 15.16
CA ASP A 42 -1.46 -0.40 14.27
C ASP A 42 -1.79 -0.57 12.77
N LEU A 43 -3.03 -0.93 12.47
CA LEU A 43 -3.56 -1.12 11.13
C LEU A 43 -3.29 0.08 10.23
N LEU A 44 -2.72 -0.19 9.06
CA LEU A 44 -2.57 0.80 8.00
C LEU A 44 -3.94 1.29 7.51
N ASN A 45 -3.99 2.55 7.11
CA ASN A 45 -5.22 3.11 6.55
C ASN A 45 -5.41 2.65 5.08
N TRP A 46 -6.06 1.51 4.92
CA TRP A 46 -6.34 0.91 3.62
C TRP A 46 -7.54 1.57 2.94
N ASN A 47 -7.38 1.88 1.67
CA ASN A 47 -8.40 2.48 0.82
C ASN A 47 -8.67 1.62 -0.41
N ILE A 48 -9.95 1.44 -0.76
CA ILE A 48 -10.35 0.75 -1.98
C ILE A 48 -10.31 1.73 -3.16
N VAL A 49 -9.71 1.32 -4.26
CA VAL A 49 -9.72 2.05 -5.53
C VAL A 49 -10.12 1.12 -6.65
N ASN A 50 -11.33 1.29 -7.14
CA ASN A 50 -11.91 0.56 -8.27
C ASN A 50 -11.74 1.34 -9.57
N ASP A 51 -11.96 0.68 -10.70
CA ASP A 51 -11.97 1.28 -12.03
C ASP A 51 -13.12 2.30 -12.26
N THR A 52 -14.03 2.40 -11.32
CA THR A 52 -15.09 3.44 -11.29
C THR A 52 -14.52 4.87 -11.35
N VAL A 53 -13.29 5.09 -10.88
CA VAL A 53 -12.55 6.37 -11.04
C VAL A 53 -12.30 6.72 -12.52
N MET A 54 -12.48 5.76 -13.43
CA MET A 54 -12.32 5.91 -14.87
C MET A 54 -13.60 5.54 -15.64
N GLY A 55 -14.72 5.35 -14.93
CA GLY A 55 -16.02 5.00 -15.51
C GLY A 55 -16.29 3.49 -15.60
N GLY A 56 -15.42 2.63 -15.07
CA GLY A 56 -15.66 1.19 -14.97
C GLY A 56 -16.75 0.83 -13.94
N ALA A 57 -17.08 -0.45 -13.83
CA ALA A 57 -18.18 -0.97 -13.00
C ALA A 57 -17.74 -2.01 -11.95
N SER A 58 -16.43 -2.21 -11.76
CA SER A 58 -15.92 -3.12 -10.72
C SER A 58 -16.26 -2.62 -9.32
N GLN A 59 -16.56 -3.56 -8.41
CA GLN A 59 -16.91 -3.28 -7.02
C GLN A 59 -16.11 -4.17 -6.08
N ALA A 60 -15.69 -3.61 -4.95
CA ALA A 60 -14.97 -4.35 -3.94
C ALA A 60 -15.29 -3.91 -2.53
N THR A 61 -15.03 -4.80 -1.58
CA THR A 61 -15.04 -4.57 -0.13
C THR A 61 -13.71 -5.00 0.46
N LEU A 62 -13.37 -4.40 1.59
CA LEU A 62 -12.27 -4.83 2.44
C LEU A 62 -12.81 -4.96 3.85
N GLU A 63 -12.75 -6.16 4.41
CA GLU A 63 -13.27 -6.48 5.73
C GLU A 63 -12.17 -7.06 6.60
N LEU A 64 -12.04 -6.57 7.82
CA LEU A 64 -11.20 -7.20 8.84
C LEU A 64 -12.01 -8.30 9.52
N THR A 65 -11.42 -9.49 9.59
CA THR A 65 -12.06 -10.63 10.23
C THR A 65 -11.68 -10.72 11.71
N ASN A 66 -12.48 -11.44 12.49
CA ASN A 66 -12.18 -11.71 13.90
C ASN A 66 -10.89 -12.52 14.10
N ASP A 67 -10.44 -13.23 13.05
CA ASP A 67 -9.22 -14.05 13.04
C ASP A 67 -7.98 -13.22 12.63
N LYS A 68 -8.10 -11.88 12.62
CA LYS A 68 -7.02 -10.93 12.32
C LYS A 68 -6.39 -11.09 10.93
N TYR A 69 -7.20 -11.27 9.92
CA TYR A 69 -6.77 -11.15 8.53
C TYR A 69 -7.75 -10.26 7.75
N ALA A 70 -7.27 -9.62 6.72
CA ALA A 70 -8.12 -8.85 5.81
C ALA A 70 -8.71 -9.73 4.73
N ASN A 71 -9.99 -9.52 4.41
CA ASN A 71 -10.69 -10.12 3.29
C ASN A 71 -10.97 -9.06 2.23
N PHE A 72 -10.23 -9.09 1.12
CA PHE A 72 -10.44 -8.23 -0.04
C PHE A 72 -11.21 -9.01 -1.09
N SER A 73 -12.45 -8.63 -1.34
CA SER A 73 -13.36 -9.37 -2.23
C SER A 73 -14.23 -8.42 -3.04
N GLY A 74 -14.82 -8.94 -4.12
CA GLY A 74 -15.69 -8.16 -4.95
C GLY A 74 -16.05 -8.84 -6.28
N PHE A 75 -16.44 -8.03 -7.25
CA PHE A 75 -16.71 -8.44 -8.63
C PHE A 75 -15.89 -7.57 -9.59
N LEU A 76 -15.07 -8.21 -10.42
CA LEU A 76 -14.32 -7.53 -11.47
C LEU A 76 -15.20 -7.43 -12.72
N SER A 77 -15.53 -6.21 -13.14
CA SER A 77 -16.23 -5.96 -14.38
C SER A 77 -15.30 -5.45 -15.47
N LEU A 78 -15.53 -5.86 -16.71
CA LEU A 78 -14.82 -5.36 -17.89
C LEU A 78 -15.58 -4.27 -18.64
N GLU A 79 -16.75 -3.87 -18.13
CA GLU A 79 -17.55 -2.81 -18.73
C GLU A 79 -16.78 -1.49 -18.81
N ASN A 80 -17.06 -0.71 -19.85
CA ASN A 80 -16.51 0.64 -20.07
C ASN A 80 -14.96 0.70 -20.06
N ASN A 81 -14.29 -0.35 -20.53
CA ASN A 81 -12.84 -0.51 -20.46
C ASN A 81 -12.28 -0.53 -19.01
N GLY A 82 -13.09 -0.95 -18.06
CA GLY A 82 -12.69 -1.21 -16.70
C GLY A 82 -11.79 -2.44 -16.58
N GLY A 83 -11.84 -3.12 -15.48
CA GLY A 83 -11.15 -4.39 -15.23
C GLY A 83 -10.02 -4.27 -14.23
N PHE A 84 -10.21 -3.46 -13.17
CA PHE A 84 -9.37 -3.55 -11.98
C PHE A 84 -10.12 -3.18 -10.70
N SER A 85 -9.65 -3.76 -9.61
CA SER A 85 -9.92 -3.30 -8.26
C SER A 85 -8.66 -3.41 -7.42
N SER A 86 -8.44 -2.52 -6.47
CA SER A 86 -7.26 -2.52 -5.61
C SER A 86 -7.56 -2.00 -4.22
N ILE A 87 -6.80 -2.53 -3.25
CA ILE A 87 -6.62 -1.91 -1.93
C ILE A 87 -5.24 -1.27 -1.87
N ARG A 88 -5.14 -0.12 -1.21
CA ARG A 88 -3.91 0.66 -1.11
C ARG A 88 -3.79 1.29 0.26
N ALA A 89 -2.57 1.34 0.79
CA ALA A 89 -2.25 2.01 2.02
C ALA A 89 -1.01 2.90 1.87
N TYR A 90 -1.03 4.05 2.55
CA TYR A 90 0.17 4.85 2.71
C TYR A 90 1.12 4.09 3.63
N TYR A 91 2.34 3.88 3.18
CA TYR A 91 3.37 3.17 3.91
C TYR A 91 4.70 3.93 3.81
N PRO A 92 5.04 4.78 4.80
CA PRO A 92 6.21 5.65 4.77
C PRO A 92 7.55 5.03 5.20
N PRO A 93 7.63 3.80 5.77
CA PRO A 93 8.90 3.27 6.26
C PRO A 93 9.95 3.16 5.17
N ASP A 94 11.20 3.28 5.62
CA ASP A 94 12.37 3.05 4.79
C ASP A 94 12.54 1.55 4.53
N LEU A 95 12.38 1.14 3.28
CA LEU A 95 12.67 -0.21 2.82
C LEU A 95 14.08 -0.32 2.19
N THR A 96 14.98 0.60 2.52
CA THR A 96 16.39 0.52 2.12
C THR A 96 16.99 -0.81 2.62
N ASN A 97 17.65 -1.56 1.73
CA ASN A 97 18.19 -2.89 1.98
C ASN A 97 17.17 -4.04 2.09
N VAL A 98 15.87 -3.81 1.88
CA VAL A 98 14.90 -4.89 1.74
C VAL A 98 15.16 -5.64 0.42
N LYS A 99 15.23 -6.96 0.49
CA LYS A 99 15.48 -7.83 -0.66
C LYS A 99 14.20 -8.42 -1.23
N SER A 100 13.22 -8.63 -0.38
CA SER A 100 11.93 -9.19 -0.77
C SER A 100 10.80 -8.72 0.14
N ILE A 101 9.58 -8.77 -0.39
CA ILE A 101 8.34 -8.66 0.36
C ILE A 101 7.73 -10.05 0.41
N VAL A 102 7.29 -10.48 1.58
CA VAL A 102 6.64 -11.77 1.77
C VAL A 102 5.20 -11.54 2.18
N LEU A 103 4.27 -12.21 1.51
CA LEU A 103 2.85 -12.17 1.80
C LEU A 103 2.39 -13.53 2.31
N ARG A 104 1.60 -13.58 3.37
CA ARG A 104 0.81 -14.76 3.72
C ARG A 104 -0.62 -14.52 3.31
N ILE A 105 -1.06 -15.30 2.32
CA ILE A 105 -2.32 -15.09 1.61
C ILE A 105 -3.06 -16.40 1.36
N LYS A 106 -4.38 -16.29 1.22
CA LYS A 106 -5.25 -17.35 0.76
C LYS A 106 -6.18 -16.78 -0.32
N GLY A 107 -6.06 -17.25 -1.54
CA GLY A 107 -6.81 -16.69 -2.67
C GLY A 107 -7.83 -17.67 -3.26
N ASP A 108 -8.29 -17.30 -4.42
CA ASP A 108 -9.34 -17.94 -5.21
C ASP A 108 -8.81 -18.64 -6.48
N GLY A 109 -7.47 -18.81 -6.59
CA GLY A 109 -6.82 -19.35 -7.79
C GLY A 109 -6.55 -18.29 -8.86
N ARG A 110 -6.97 -17.04 -8.65
CA ARG A 110 -6.77 -15.92 -9.59
C ARG A 110 -5.40 -15.28 -9.41
N LYS A 111 -5.01 -14.46 -10.37
CA LYS A 111 -3.76 -13.72 -10.40
C LYS A 111 -3.96 -12.31 -9.86
N TYR A 112 -3.13 -11.93 -8.89
CA TYR A 112 -3.10 -10.61 -8.29
C TYR A 112 -1.76 -9.92 -8.58
N ASN A 113 -1.68 -8.64 -8.26
CA ASN A 113 -0.47 -7.84 -8.36
C ASN A 113 -0.21 -7.16 -7.02
N PHE A 114 1.00 -7.30 -6.49
CA PHE A 114 1.48 -6.41 -5.45
C PHE A 114 2.03 -5.15 -6.12
N ARG A 115 1.67 -3.99 -5.58
CA ARG A 115 2.02 -2.70 -6.18
C ARG A 115 2.67 -1.78 -5.17
N ILE A 116 3.69 -1.09 -5.62
CA ILE A 116 4.43 -0.10 -4.84
C ILE A 116 4.48 1.20 -5.64
N ARG A 117 4.28 2.33 -4.96
CA ARG A 117 4.45 3.66 -5.52
C ARG A 117 5.48 4.44 -4.72
N GLY A 118 6.30 5.21 -5.42
CA GLY A 118 7.27 6.11 -4.83
C GLY A 118 6.77 7.54 -4.71
N ASN A 119 7.47 8.33 -3.90
CA ASN A 119 7.18 9.75 -3.72
C ASN A 119 7.35 10.56 -5.01
N ASN A 120 8.45 10.33 -5.72
CA ASN A 120 8.84 11.13 -6.90
C ASN A 120 8.12 10.72 -8.18
N PHE A 121 7.51 9.52 -8.20
CA PHE A 121 6.87 8.93 -9.37
C PHE A 121 5.45 8.43 -9.03
N SER A 122 4.66 9.26 -8.34
CA SER A 122 3.31 8.88 -7.87
C SER A 122 2.33 8.51 -9.00
N TRP A 123 2.61 8.91 -10.25
CA TRP A 123 1.85 8.56 -11.44
C TRP A 123 2.12 7.12 -11.92
N ALA A 124 3.32 6.57 -11.67
CA ALA A 124 3.70 5.20 -11.99
C ALA A 124 3.61 4.30 -10.75
N SER A 125 3.55 3.00 -10.95
CA SER A 125 3.69 2.01 -9.88
C SER A 125 4.59 0.89 -10.33
N TYR A 126 5.36 0.35 -9.42
CA TYR A 126 6.09 -0.89 -9.59
C TYR A 126 5.16 -2.05 -9.25
N THR A 127 5.15 -3.06 -10.07
CA THR A 127 4.22 -4.18 -9.93
C THR A 127 4.96 -5.51 -9.93
N TYR A 128 4.45 -6.44 -9.14
CA TYR A 128 4.86 -7.85 -9.10
C TYR A 128 3.60 -8.71 -9.19
N PRO A 129 3.38 -9.43 -10.32
CA PRO A 129 2.24 -10.34 -10.45
C PRO A 129 2.51 -11.63 -9.67
N PHE A 130 1.50 -12.14 -8.99
CA PHE A 130 1.57 -13.41 -8.29
C PHE A 130 0.26 -14.21 -8.44
N ASP A 131 0.41 -15.53 -8.50
CA ASP A 131 -0.70 -16.45 -8.54
C ASP A 131 -1.08 -16.87 -7.12
N THR A 132 -2.37 -17.14 -6.91
CA THR A 132 -2.90 -17.72 -5.67
C THR A 132 -3.33 -19.16 -5.90
N ILE A 133 -3.56 -19.90 -4.82
CA ILE A 133 -4.14 -21.25 -4.86
C ILE A 133 -5.49 -21.19 -4.18
N GLU A 134 -6.51 -21.74 -4.84
CA GLU A 134 -7.88 -21.68 -4.32
C GLU A 134 -7.99 -22.37 -2.95
N GLY A 135 -8.42 -21.60 -1.97
CA GLY A 135 -8.68 -22.08 -0.62
C GLY A 135 -7.46 -22.43 0.23
N GLU A 136 -6.22 -22.23 -0.26
CA GLU A 136 -5.00 -22.59 0.46
C GLU A 136 -4.26 -21.34 0.98
N TRP A 137 -3.79 -21.39 2.23
CA TRP A 137 -2.85 -20.43 2.77
C TRP A 137 -1.44 -20.70 2.24
N ILE A 138 -0.86 -19.73 1.53
CA ILE A 138 0.51 -19.80 1.01
C ILE A 138 1.31 -18.60 1.46
N GLU A 139 2.63 -18.76 1.55
CA GLU A 139 3.57 -17.66 1.66
C GLU A 139 4.18 -17.39 0.28
N LYS A 140 4.08 -16.15 -0.16
CA LYS A 140 4.59 -15.71 -1.46
C LYS A 140 5.68 -14.68 -1.27
N GLU A 141 6.89 -15.05 -1.69
CA GLU A 141 8.03 -14.13 -1.70
C GLU A 141 8.10 -13.37 -3.03
N LEU A 142 8.21 -12.05 -2.94
CA LEU A 142 8.28 -11.10 -4.04
C LEU A 142 9.64 -10.40 -3.97
N LYS A 143 10.58 -10.74 -4.84
CA LYS A 143 11.92 -10.13 -4.85
C LYS A 143 11.85 -8.70 -5.36
N ILE A 144 12.51 -7.77 -4.69
CA ILE A 144 12.51 -6.34 -5.04
C ILE A 144 13.00 -6.11 -6.47
N ASP A 145 14.02 -6.86 -6.90
CA ASP A 145 14.61 -6.72 -8.24
C ASP A 145 13.70 -7.19 -9.37
N ASP A 146 12.67 -7.98 -9.08
CA ASP A 146 11.72 -8.50 -10.06
C ASP A 146 10.49 -7.58 -10.25
N PHE A 147 10.38 -6.49 -9.47
CA PHE A 147 9.36 -5.48 -9.69
C PHE A 147 9.67 -4.64 -10.91
N TYR A 148 8.67 -4.40 -11.73
CA TYR A 148 8.81 -3.56 -12.92
C TYR A 148 7.82 -2.40 -12.94
N PRO A 149 8.20 -1.23 -13.50
CA PRO A 149 7.36 -0.05 -13.49
C PRO A 149 6.26 -0.12 -14.55
N VAL A 150 5.05 0.29 -14.17
CA VAL A 150 3.87 0.33 -15.04
C VAL A 150 3.09 1.64 -14.87
N TYR A 151 2.43 2.05 -15.96
CA TYR A 151 1.43 3.11 -15.95
C TYR A 151 0.23 2.72 -16.82
N ARG A 152 -0.96 2.72 -16.24
CA ARG A 152 -2.21 2.35 -16.93
C ARG A 152 -2.15 1.02 -17.70
N GLY A 153 -1.44 0.03 -17.13
CA GLY A 153 -1.29 -1.30 -17.74
C GLY A 153 -0.14 -1.42 -18.75
N TYR A 154 0.58 -0.34 -19.05
CA TYR A 154 1.74 -0.37 -19.95
C TYR A 154 3.04 -0.41 -19.16
N ASN A 155 3.96 -1.31 -19.55
CA ASN A 155 5.30 -1.34 -18.99
C ASN A 155 6.07 -0.09 -19.40
N LEU A 156 6.73 0.53 -18.43
CA LEU A 156 7.56 1.71 -18.65
C LEU A 156 9.01 1.28 -18.89
N LYS A 157 9.72 2.10 -19.68
CA LYS A 157 11.17 2.00 -19.88
C LYS A 157 11.84 3.18 -19.21
N ASP A 158 13.14 3.05 -18.95
CA ASP A 158 13.98 4.15 -18.45
C ASP A 158 13.50 4.75 -17.11
N MET A 159 12.92 3.90 -16.25
CA MET A 159 12.58 4.24 -14.87
C MET A 159 13.65 3.73 -13.90
N PRO A 160 13.86 4.41 -12.75
CA PRO A 160 14.75 3.91 -11.70
C PRO A 160 14.35 2.50 -11.24
N LEU A 161 15.28 1.76 -10.67
CA LEU A 161 14.94 0.50 -9.99
C LEU A 161 14.10 0.79 -8.73
N LEU A 162 13.28 -0.17 -8.32
CA LEU A 162 12.47 -0.01 -7.10
C LEU A 162 13.35 0.25 -5.87
N SER A 163 14.52 -0.34 -5.80
CA SER A 163 15.51 -0.13 -4.73
C SER A 163 16.09 1.30 -4.66
N GLU A 164 15.90 2.11 -5.70
CA GLU A 164 16.40 3.50 -5.79
C GLU A 164 15.33 4.54 -5.44
N ILE A 165 14.11 4.13 -5.14
CA ILE A 165 13.01 5.04 -4.86
C ILE A 165 12.55 4.99 -3.40
N ILE A 166 12.11 6.15 -2.90
CA ILE A 166 11.46 6.24 -1.60
C ILE A 166 10.00 5.80 -1.75
N ILE A 167 9.63 4.74 -1.04
CA ILE A 167 8.29 4.18 -1.08
C ILE A 167 7.31 5.10 -0.34
N LYS A 168 6.12 5.21 -0.88
CA LYS A 168 5.02 5.99 -0.32
C LYS A 168 3.76 5.17 -0.09
N GLU A 169 3.45 4.26 -1.00
CA GLU A 169 2.19 3.52 -1.02
C GLU A 169 2.46 2.06 -1.42
N ILE A 170 1.83 1.15 -0.73
CA ILE A 170 1.74 -0.26 -1.10
C ILE A 170 0.29 -0.61 -1.44
N GLY A 171 0.09 -1.70 -2.17
CA GLY A 171 -1.27 -2.16 -2.48
C GLY A 171 -1.32 -3.53 -3.12
N ILE A 172 -2.52 -4.11 -3.11
CA ILE A 172 -2.84 -5.35 -3.81
C ILE A 172 -3.94 -5.03 -4.82
N MET A 173 -3.78 -5.53 -6.03
CA MET A 173 -4.68 -5.23 -7.15
C MET A 173 -5.02 -6.51 -7.91
N ILE A 174 -6.28 -6.67 -8.26
CA ILE A 174 -6.73 -7.63 -9.26
C ILE A 174 -6.97 -6.90 -10.59
N SER A 175 -6.49 -7.48 -11.69
CA SER A 175 -6.68 -6.95 -13.06
C SER A 175 -6.39 -8.00 -14.13
N ASP A 176 -6.74 -9.25 -13.86
CA ASP A 176 -6.44 -10.42 -14.69
C ASP A 176 -7.33 -10.56 -15.93
N LYS A 177 -8.27 -9.64 -16.12
CA LYS A 177 -9.22 -9.60 -17.25
C LYS A 177 -10.24 -10.73 -17.26
N ILE A 178 -10.55 -11.29 -16.10
CA ILE A 178 -11.61 -12.28 -15.92
C ILE A 178 -12.79 -11.57 -15.24
N GLU A 179 -13.93 -11.49 -15.91
CA GLU A 179 -15.15 -10.84 -15.41
C GLU A 179 -15.93 -11.80 -14.49
N GLU A 180 -15.51 -11.87 -13.25
CA GLU A 180 -16.02 -12.79 -12.23
C GLU A 180 -15.81 -12.24 -10.83
N PRO A 181 -16.47 -12.83 -9.81
CA PRO A 181 -16.15 -12.58 -8.40
C PRO A 181 -14.68 -12.87 -8.11
N PHE A 182 -14.11 -12.15 -7.15
CA PHE A 182 -12.76 -12.40 -6.65
C PHE A 182 -12.72 -12.36 -5.12
N ASN A 183 -11.77 -13.09 -4.55
CA ASN A 183 -11.54 -13.11 -3.11
C ASN A 183 -10.09 -13.45 -2.79
N ILE A 184 -9.45 -12.60 -1.99
CA ILE A 184 -8.15 -12.87 -1.39
C ILE A 184 -8.16 -12.47 0.08
N GLN A 185 -7.73 -13.38 0.94
CA GLN A 185 -7.48 -13.16 2.35
C GLN A 185 -6.00 -12.91 2.56
N ILE A 186 -5.67 -11.93 3.41
CA ILE A 186 -4.30 -11.49 3.66
C ILE A 186 -4.09 -11.51 5.16
N ASP A 187 -3.19 -12.37 5.63
CA ASP A 187 -2.87 -12.50 7.05
C ASP A 187 -1.81 -11.48 7.46
N TRP A 188 -0.71 -11.40 6.73
CA TRP A 188 0.32 -10.40 6.96
C TRP A 188 1.15 -10.10 5.71
N ILE A 189 1.83 -8.97 5.77
CA ILE A 189 2.82 -8.48 4.79
C ILE A 189 4.11 -8.16 5.54
N LYS A 190 5.23 -8.73 5.13
CA LYS A 190 6.55 -8.51 5.73
C LYS A 190 7.57 -8.06 4.70
N ALA A 191 8.54 -7.26 5.12
CA ALA A 191 9.76 -6.95 4.38
C ALA A 191 10.93 -7.78 4.94
N LYS A 192 11.80 -8.28 4.03
CA LYS A 192 12.93 -9.15 4.36
C LYS A 192 14.21 -8.71 3.66
#